data_a764e6988d8cf90a5e85b4c84487a96c
#
_entry.id   a764e6988d8cf90a5e85b4c84487a96c
#
_cell.length_a   1.000
_cell.length_b   1.000
_cell.length_c   1.000
_cell.angle_alpha   90.00
_cell.angle_beta   90.00
_cell.angle_gamma   90.00
#
_symmetry.space_group_name_H-M   'P 1'
#
loop_
_entity.id
_entity.type
_entity.pdbx_description
1 polymer ?
#
loop_
_entity_poly.entity_id
_entity_poly.type
_entity_poly.pdbx_seq_one_letter_code
_entity_poly.pdbx_strand_id
1 'polypeptide(L)'
;MRKPDQITIDRALLLYLLHAVEPHGLLGDVKLQQLGFLCELQMFNRGLKAFHFEFVRYAYGAFSKDLDNDLLSLRRKERVENFSPSEKASEVLTLLNEAVDGVKQNEEVIDILQAVVDRYGPLDSSEVTKSVEAVELSTPEQPTLNLPIRDISFHTTLLVPSRIEVSSEFTVPSPRLARLSTAMGY
;
A
#
# COMPACT_ATOMS: atom_id res chain seq x y z
N MET A 1 -14.81 -7.18 -1.35
CA MET A 1 -14.09 -8.04 -0.35
C MET A 1 -12.86 -8.61 -1.03
N ARG A 2 -11.68 -8.47 -0.42
CA ARG A 2 -10.41 -9.00 -0.95
C ARG A 2 -10.38 -10.54 -0.88
N LYS A 3 -9.78 -11.17 -1.90
CA LYS A 3 -9.52 -12.62 -1.92
C LYS A 3 -8.35 -12.98 -0.99
N PRO A 4 -8.24 -14.23 -0.49
CA PRO A 4 -7.11 -14.65 0.35
C PRO A 4 -5.74 -14.36 -0.26
N ASP A 5 -5.54 -14.61 -1.55
CA ASP A 5 -4.29 -14.34 -2.24
C ASP A 5 -3.96 -12.84 -2.27
N GLN A 6 -4.97 -11.99 -2.45
CA GLN A 6 -4.82 -10.54 -2.40
C GLN A 6 -4.38 -10.07 -1.01
N ILE A 7 -4.97 -10.63 0.04
CA ILE A 7 -4.60 -10.31 1.43
C ILE A 7 -3.14 -10.70 1.70
N THR A 8 -2.71 -11.87 1.22
CA THR A 8 -1.31 -12.31 1.36
C THR A 8 -0.34 -11.36 0.66
N ILE A 9 -0.66 -10.97 -0.57
CA ILE A 9 0.14 -9.99 -1.32
C ILE A 9 0.18 -8.63 -0.62
N ASP A 10 -0.98 -8.13 -0.20
CA ASP A 10 -1.09 -6.83 0.48
C ASP A 10 -0.23 -6.78 1.75
N ARG A 11 -0.28 -7.84 2.56
CA ARG A 11 0.52 -7.94 3.80
C ARG A 11 2.02 -8.04 3.52
N ALA A 12 2.42 -8.81 2.52
CA ALA A 12 3.84 -8.92 2.14
C ALA A 12 4.38 -7.58 1.62
N LEU A 13 3.63 -6.89 0.77
CA LEU A 13 4.00 -5.56 0.27
C LEU A 13 3.94 -4.49 1.36
N LEU A 14 3.04 -4.61 2.32
CA LEU A 14 3.00 -3.72 3.49
C LEU A 14 4.26 -3.87 4.34
N LEU A 15 4.73 -5.10 4.57
CA LEU A 15 6.01 -5.36 5.24
C LEU A 15 7.18 -4.74 4.47
N TYR A 16 7.17 -4.84 3.14
CA TYR A 16 8.18 -4.20 2.30
C TYR A 16 8.15 -2.67 2.44
N LEU A 17 6.97 -2.06 2.41
CA LEU A 17 6.80 -0.61 2.58
C LEU A 17 7.33 -0.15 3.94
N LEU A 18 7.00 -0.86 5.01
CA LEU A 18 7.49 -0.57 6.36
C LEU A 18 9.02 -0.69 6.44
N HIS A 19 9.59 -1.72 5.81
CA HIS A 19 11.05 -1.90 5.74
C HIS A 19 11.72 -0.75 4.96
N ALA A 20 11.17 -0.37 3.82
CA ALA A 20 11.72 0.68 2.98
C ALA A 20 11.68 2.08 3.64
N VAL A 21 10.65 2.38 4.43
CA VAL A 21 10.51 3.67 5.11
C VAL A 21 11.25 3.76 6.44
N GLU A 22 11.69 2.65 7.00
CA GLU A 22 12.37 2.57 8.30
C GLU A 22 13.57 3.54 8.45
N PRO A 23 14.45 3.71 7.44
CA PRO A 23 15.57 4.66 7.52
C PRO A 23 15.16 6.12 7.72
N HIS A 24 13.93 6.49 7.41
CA HIS A 24 13.39 7.85 7.57
C HIS A 24 12.86 8.14 8.99
N GLY A 25 12.94 7.17 9.90
CA GLY A 25 12.57 7.32 11.30
C GLY A 25 11.13 6.88 11.62
N LEU A 26 10.60 7.40 12.73
CA LEU A 26 9.32 7.01 13.25
C LEU A 26 8.18 7.24 12.27
N LEU A 27 7.46 6.17 11.96
CA LEU A 27 6.24 6.19 11.16
C LEU A 27 5.03 6.10 12.08
N GLY A 28 4.08 7.02 11.91
CA GLY A 28 2.78 6.97 12.60
C GLY A 28 1.68 6.40 11.70
N ASP A 29 0.54 6.05 12.30
CA ASP A 29 -0.62 5.49 11.57
C ASP A 29 -1.07 6.40 10.43
N VAL A 30 -1.18 7.70 10.67
CA VAL A 30 -1.61 8.68 9.65
C VAL A 30 -0.65 8.68 8.46
N LYS A 31 0.65 8.77 8.70
CA LYS A 31 1.66 8.77 7.64
C LYS A 31 1.64 7.46 6.84
N LEU A 32 1.52 6.32 7.50
CA LEU A 32 1.43 5.02 6.84
C LEU A 32 0.23 4.94 5.90
N GLN A 33 -0.93 5.40 6.34
CA GLN A 33 -2.14 5.44 5.52
C GLN A 33 -1.94 6.30 4.25
N GLN A 34 -1.31 7.47 4.40
CA GLN A 34 -1.03 8.35 3.26
C GLN A 34 -0.02 7.72 2.30
N LEU A 35 1.05 7.10 2.79
CA LEU A 35 2.03 6.41 1.95
C LEU A 35 1.39 5.25 1.19
N GLY A 36 0.55 4.45 1.84
CA GLY A 36 -0.19 3.37 1.20
C GLY A 36 -1.11 3.87 0.08
N PHE A 37 -1.84 4.96 0.33
CA PHE A 37 -2.68 5.61 -0.69
C PHE A 37 -1.87 6.10 -1.89
N LEU A 38 -0.76 6.80 -1.65
CA LEU A 38 0.10 7.32 -2.70
C LEU A 38 0.73 6.20 -3.54
N CYS A 39 1.15 5.11 -2.92
CA CYS A 39 1.67 3.95 -3.63
C CYS A 39 0.61 3.38 -4.58
N GLU A 40 -0.59 3.14 -4.07
CA GLU A 40 -1.68 2.56 -4.85
C GLU A 40 -2.12 3.47 -5.99
N LEU A 41 -2.23 4.77 -5.74
CA LEU A 41 -2.55 5.76 -6.77
C LEU A 41 -1.51 5.81 -7.89
N GLN A 42 -0.22 5.80 -7.54
CA GLN A 42 0.88 5.77 -8.51
C GLN A 42 0.87 4.49 -9.37
N MET A 43 0.54 3.36 -8.76
CA MET A 43 0.39 2.09 -9.48
C MET A 43 -0.74 2.17 -10.49
N PHE A 44 -1.92 2.65 -10.10
CA PHE A 44 -3.06 2.81 -11.01
C PHE A 44 -2.76 3.79 -12.15
N ASN A 45 -2.05 4.88 -11.89
CA ASN A 45 -1.63 5.82 -12.92
C ASN A 45 -0.73 5.18 -13.99
N ARG A 46 -0.07 4.08 -13.67
CA ARG A 46 0.76 3.28 -14.61
C ARG A 46 0.07 2.02 -15.11
N GLY A 47 -1.22 1.85 -14.84
CA GLY A 47 -1.94 0.64 -15.25
C GLY A 47 -1.52 -0.62 -14.50
N LEU A 48 -1.00 -0.47 -13.28
CA LEU A 48 -0.57 -1.56 -12.40
C LEU A 48 -1.49 -1.68 -11.19
N LYS A 49 -1.66 -2.90 -10.70
CA LYS A 49 -2.33 -3.19 -9.43
C LYS A 49 -1.45 -4.12 -8.59
N ALA A 50 -1.22 -3.73 -7.34
CA ALA A 50 -0.51 -4.57 -6.38
C ALA A 50 -1.21 -4.58 -5.03
N PHE A 51 -1.47 -3.41 -4.44
CA PHE A 51 -2.36 -3.30 -3.30
C PHE A 51 -3.83 -3.37 -3.70
N HIS A 52 -4.64 -3.85 -2.79
CA HIS A 52 -6.09 -4.02 -2.97
C HIS A 52 -6.87 -3.30 -1.87
N PHE A 53 -6.30 -2.26 -1.30
CA PHE A 53 -6.91 -1.48 -0.22
C PHE A 53 -7.97 -0.52 -0.78
N GLU A 54 -9.16 -0.53 -0.19
CA GLU A 54 -10.14 0.52 -0.43
C GLU A 54 -9.83 1.72 0.46
N PHE A 55 -9.80 2.92 -0.12
CA PHE A 55 -9.56 4.16 0.62
C PHE A 55 -10.78 5.05 0.60
N VAL A 56 -11.03 5.66 1.76
CA VAL A 56 -12.06 6.68 1.94
C VAL A 56 -11.44 8.00 2.39
N ARG A 57 -12.13 9.10 2.13
CA ARG A 57 -11.76 10.40 2.66
C ARG A 57 -11.98 10.43 4.18
N TYR A 58 -10.95 10.77 4.91
CA TYR A 58 -10.97 10.87 6.36
C TYR A 58 -10.42 12.22 6.83
N ALA A 59 -10.50 12.51 8.13
CA ALA A 59 -10.06 13.79 8.70
C ALA A 59 -8.61 14.16 8.33
N TYR A 60 -7.74 13.16 8.15
CA TYR A 60 -6.33 13.31 7.79
C TYR A 60 -6.03 12.67 6.44
N GLY A 61 -6.67 13.14 5.37
CA GLY A 61 -6.41 12.65 4.03
C GLY A 61 -7.18 11.36 3.69
N ALA A 62 -6.48 10.30 3.35
CA ALA A 62 -7.03 9.00 2.99
C ALA A 62 -6.88 7.99 4.12
N PHE A 63 -7.85 7.09 4.26
CA PHE A 63 -7.84 6.01 5.24
C PHE A 63 -8.37 4.71 4.64
N SER A 64 -7.68 3.61 4.91
CA SER A 64 -8.13 2.26 4.60
C SER A 64 -8.23 1.41 5.85
N LYS A 65 -9.43 0.90 6.11
CA LYS A 65 -9.66 -0.05 7.20
C LYS A 65 -8.94 -1.37 6.97
N ASP A 66 -8.83 -1.81 5.73
CA ASP A 66 -8.13 -3.05 5.40
C ASP A 66 -6.62 -2.94 5.69
N LEU A 67 -6.00 -1.82 5.36
CA LEU A 67 -4.59 -1.56 5.70
C LEU A 67 -4.39 -1.57 7.21
N ASP A 68 -5.25 -0.89 7.95
CA ASP A 68 -5.20 -0.87 9.42
C ASP A 68 -5.35 -2.27 10.01
N ASN A 69 -6.30 -3.06 9.53
CA ASN A 69 -6.52 -4.44 9.96
C ASN A 69 -5.30 -5.33 9.64
N ASP A 70 -4.70 -5.17 8.48
CA ASP A 70 -3.51 -5.96 8.09
C ASP A 70 -2.30 -5.61 8.97
N LEU A 71 -2.10 -4.34 9.30
CA LEU A 71 -1.05 -3.91 10.23
C LEU A 71 -1.25 -4.53 11.62
N LEU A 72 -2.48 -4.47 12.14
CA LEU A 72 -2.83 -5.08 13.44
C LEU A 72 -2.60 -6.60 13.42
N SER A 73 -2.97 -7.25 12.31
CA SER A 73 -2.78 -8.69 12.15
C SER A 73 -1.30 -9.07 12.14
N LEU A 74 -0.47 -8.33 11.40
CA LEU A 74 0.98 -8.54 11.37
C LEU A 74 1.64 -8.31 12.73
N ARG A 75 1.16 -7.33 13.51
CA ARG A 75 1.60 -7.12 14.89
C ARG A 75 1.25 -8.29 15.79
N ARG A 76 0.02 -8.81 15.72
CA ARG A 76 -0.41 -10.01 16.47
C ARG A 76 0.40 -11.25 16.13
N LYS A 77 0.87 -11.34 14.89
CA LYS A 77 1.76 -12.41 14.41
C LYS A 77 3.24 -12.13 14.68
N GLU A 78 3.54 -11.05 15.39
CA GLU A 78 4.90 -10.64 15.73
C GLU A 78 5.81 -10.41 14.52
N ARG A 79 5.23 -10.07 13.35
CA ARG A 79 5.98 -9.70 12.13
C ARG A 79 6.29 -8.21 12.07
N VAL A 80 5.55 -7.40 12.81
CA VAL A 80 5.76 -5.96 12.96
C VAL A 80 5.83 -5.62 14.43
N GLU A 81 6.85 -4.83 14.79
CA GLU A 81 6.99 -4.20 16.11
C GLU A 81 6.91 -2.69 15.93
N ASN A 82 5.91 -2.05 16.53
CA ASN A 82 5.52 -0.67 16.24
C ASN A 82 5.23 -0.47 14.74
N PHE A 83 6.15 0.13 13.99
CA PHE A 83 6.06 0.36 12.56
C PHE A 83 7.25 -0.23 11.78
N SER A 84 8.02 -1.10 12.39
CA SER A 84 9.17 -1.75 11.76
C SER A 84 8.95 -3.25 11.63
N PRO A 85 9.38 -3.88 10.53
CA PRO A 85 9.41 -5.32 10.43
C PRO A 85 10.33 -5.91 11.53
N SER A 86 9.85 -6.95 12.19
CA SER A 86 10.63 -7.69 13.17
C SER A 86 11.63 -8.65 12.48
N GLU A 87 12.52 -9.27 13.25
CA GLU A 87 13.40 -10.33 12.73
C GLU A 87 12.62 -11.48 12.11
N LYS A 88 11.43 -11.80 12.65
CA LYS A 88 10.53 -12.83 12.13
C LYS A 88 9.97 -12.50 10.73
N ALA A 89 10.03 -11.26 10.29
CA ALA A 89 9.60 -10.84 8.95
C ALA A 89 10.71 -11.01 7.89
N SER A 90 11.96 -11.31 8.27
CA SER A 90 13.07 -11.39 7.31
C SER A 90 12.86 -12.45 6.24
N GLU A 91 12.29 -13.60 6.59
CA GLU A 91 11.95 -14.64 5.62
C GLU A 91 10.90 -14.17 4.61
N VAL A 92 9.90 -13.40 5.06
CA VAL A 92 8.87 -12.83 4.18
C VAL A 92 9.49 -11.90 3.14
N LEU A 93 10.40 -11.03 3.57
CA LEU A 93 11.11 -10.10 2.68
C LEU A 93 12.00 -10.85 1.67
N THR A 94 12.66 -11.91 2.08
CA THR A 94 13.45 -12.77 1.19
C THR A 94 12.56 -13.44 0.14
N LEU A 95 11.46 -14.05 0.55
CA LEU A 95 10.50 -14.70 -0.35
C LEU A 95 9.85 -13.70 -1.32
N LEU A 96 9.56 -12.49 -0.84
CA LEU A 96 9.02 -11.42 -1.68
C LEU A 96 10.03 -11.01 -2.76
N ASN A 97 11.30 -10.81 -2.39
CA ASN A 97 12.37 -10.49 -3.34
C ASN A 97 12.52 -11.58 -4.41
N GLU A 98 12.44 -12.85 -4.04
CA GLU A 98 12.45 -13.95 -4.98
C GLU A 98 11.24 -13.93 -5.95
N ALA A 99 10.07 -13.47 -5.48
CA ALA A 99 8.87 -13.33 -6.32
C ALA A 99 8.94 -12.12 -7.26
N VAL A 100 9.75 -11.12 -6.93
CA VAL A 100 9.96 -9.92 -7.73
C VAL A 100 11.00 -10.12 -8.81
N ASP A 101 12.08 -10.82 -8.48
CA ASP A 101 13.25 -10.97 -9.36
C ASP A 101 12.88 -11.61 -10.72
N GLY A 102 13.19 -10.89 -11.79
CA GLY A 102 12.92 -11.32 -13.16
C GLY A 102 11.45 -11.24 -13.60
N VAL A 103 10.56 -10.70 -12.80
CA VAL A 103 9.14 -10.49 -13.13
C VAL A 103 8.88 -9.00 -13.31
N LYS A 104 8.79 -8.56 -14.56
CA LYS A 104 8.77 -7.14 -14.94
C LYS A 104 7.72 -6.32 -14.16
N GLN A 105 6.46 -6.76 -14.14
CA GLN A 105 5.39 -6.02 -13.44
C GLN A 105 5.63 -5.96 -11.94
N ASN A 106 6.23 -6.99 -11.35
CA ASN A 106 6.56 -7.00 -9.93
C ASN A 106 7.73 -6.05 -9.61
N GLU A 107 8.75 -6.01 -10.48
CA GLU A 107 9.84 -5.06 -10.37
C GLU A 107 9.35 -3.61 -10.48
N GLU A 108 8.45 -3.32 -11.41
CA GLU A 108 7.84 -2.00 -11.55
C GLU A 108 7.06 -1.58 -10.29
N VAL A 109 6.35 -2.50 -9.66
CA VAL A 109 5.65 -2.25 -8.39
C VAL A 109 6.62 -1.87 -7.28
N ILE A 110 7.72 -2.60 -7.14
CA ILE A 110 8.75 -2.31 -6.14
C ILE A 110 9.41 -0.95 -6.41
N ASP A 111 9.68 -0.63 -7.67
CA ASP A 111 10.24 0.67 -8.06
C ASP A 111 9.29 1.82 -7.69
N ILE A 112 7.98 1.64 -7.85
CA ILE A 112 6.98 2.64 -7.44
C ILE A 112 6.96 2.80 -5.92
N LEU A 113 6.95 1.70 -5.17
CA LEU A 113 7.02 1.73 -3.71
C LEU A 113 8.25 2.50 -3.23
N GLN A 114 9.40 2.20 -3.80
CA GLN A 114 10.65 2.85 -3.46
C GLN A 114 10.63 4.35 -3.83
N ALA A 115 10.10 4.71 -4.99
CA ALA A 115 9.99 6.10 -5.43
C ALA A 115 9.08 6.92 -4.50
N VAL A 116 7.97 6.35 -4.04
CA VAL A 116 7.08 6.99 -3.05
C VAL A 116 7.80 7.18 -1.72
N VAL A 117 8.51 6.15 -1.25
CA VAL A 117 9.30 6.24 -0.01
C VAL A 117 10.40 7.31 -0.13
N ASP A 118 11.13 7.36 -1.24
CA ASP A 118 12.20 8.33 -1.45
C ASP A 118 11.67 9.78 -1.45
N ARG A 119 10.50 9.99 -2.03
CA ARG A 119 9.88 11.32 -2.12
C ARG A 119 9.21 11.77 -0.83
N TYR A 120 8.44 10.89 -0.18
CA TYR A 120 7.57 11.24 0.94
C TYR A 120 8.07 10.73 2.29
N GLY A 121 8.96 9.76 2.31
CA GLY A 121 9.53 9.21 3.55
C GLY A 121 10.22 10.25 4.43
N PRO A 122 11.01 11.20 3.88
CA PRO A 122 11.64 12.25 4.67
C PRO A 122 10.68 13.29 5.26
N LEU A 123 9.45 13.37 4.74
CA LEU A 123 8.45 14.34 5.19
C LEU A 123 7.77 13.90 6.48
N ASP A 124 7.33 14.85 7.28
CA ASP A 124 6.51 14.52 8.45
C ASP A 124 5.07 14.16 8.07
N SER A 125 4.31 13.66 9.04
CA SER A 125 2.92 13.23 8.85
C SER A 125 2.02 14.35 8.29
N SER A 126 2.21 15.58 8.74
CA SER A 126 1.43 16.74 8.28
C SER A 126 1.73 17.07 6.82
N GLU A 127 2.99 17.06 6.42
CA GLU A 127 3.42 17.36 5.06
C GLU A 127 2.93 16.30 4.07
N VAL A 128 3.02 15.01 4.45
CA VAL A 128 2.49 13.90 3.61
C VAL A 128 0.98 14.01 3.49
N THR A 129 0.27 14.32 4.58
CA THR A 129 -1.18 14.52 4.57
C THR A 129 -1.59 15.65 3.63
N LYS A 130 -0.90 16.79 3.68
CA LYS A 130 -1.14 17.92 2.76
C LYS A 130 -0.91 17.53 1.31
N SER A 131 0.11 16.72 1.04
CA SER A 131 0.39 16.19 -0.32
C SER A 131 -0.77 15.33 -0.83
N VAL A 132 -1.33 14.46 0.01
CA VAL A 132 -2.51 13.65 -0.33
C VAL A 132 -3.75 14.53 -0.53
N GLU A 133 -3.98 15.48 0.35
CA GLU A 133 -5.14 16.38 0.27
C GLU A 133 -5.12 17.29 -0.96
N ALA A 134 -3.96 17.53 -1.54
CA ALA A 134 -3.78 18.28 -2.79
C ALA A 134 -4.00 17.42 -4.05
N VAL A 135 -4.06 16.10 -3.93
CA VAL A 135 -4.34 15.20 -5.07
C VAL A 135 -5.75 15.48 -5.61
N GLU A 136 -5.84 15.67 -6.91
CA GLU A 136 -7.11 15.86 -7.60
C GLU A 136 -7.64 14.54 -8.14
N LEU A 137 -8.89 14.26 -7.86
CA LEU A 137 -9.60 13.07 -8.34
C LEU A 137 -10.82 13.49 -9.15
N SER A 138 -11.16 12.67 -10.14
CA SER A 138 -12.39 12.77 -10.92
C SER A 138 -13.15 11.45 -10.87
N THR A 139 -14.47 11.51 -11.17
CA THR A 139 -15.28 10.29 -11.32
C THR A 139 -15.38 9.89 -12.80
N PRO A 140 -15.66 8.62 -13.11
CA PRO A 140 -15.90 8.18 -14.48
C PRO A 140 -17.06 8.93 -15.17
N GLU A 141 -18.06 9.35 -14.36
CA GLU A 141 -19.24 10.08 -14.85
C GLU A 141 -18.94 11.56 -15.18
N GLN A 142 -17.92 12.11 -14.52
CA GLN A 142 -17.50 13.49 -14.69
C GLN A 142 -15.98 13.60 -14.79
N PRO A 143 -15.37 13.08 -15.88
CA PRO A 143 -13.90 12.98 -15.97
C PRO A 143 -13.19 14.33 -16.11
N THR A 144 -13.91 15.40 -16.44
CA THR A 144 -13.39 16.78 -16.54
C THR A 144 -13.47 17.56 -15.24
N LEU A 145 -14.24 17.08 -14.27
CA LEU A 145 -14.38 17.71 -12.96
C LEU A 145 -13.37 17.11 -12.00
N ASN A 146 -12.24 17.80 -11.80
CA ASN A 146 -11.22 17.43 -10.83
C ASN A 146 -11.46 18.16 -9.52
N LEU A 147 -11.53 17.39 -8.43
CA LEU A 147 -11.63 17.94 -7.07
C LEU A 147 -10.42 17.49 -6.25
N PRO A 148 -9.74 18.41 -5.56
CA PRO A 148 -8.70 18.02 -4.60
C PRO A 148 -9.35 17.26 -3.43
N ILE A 149 -8.63 16.29 -2.90
CA ILE A 149 -9.15 15.45 -1.81
C ILE A 149 -9.60 16.28 -0.61
N ARG A 150 -8.91 17.40 -0.31
CA ARG A 150 -9.32 18.31 0.78
C ARG A 150 -10.74 18.86 0.63
N ASP A 151 -11.25 18.97 -0.59
CA ASP A 151 -12.60 19.49 -0.89
C ASP A 151 -13.65 18.38 -1.02
N ILE A 152 -13.24 17.11 -0.92
CA ILE A 152 -14.12 15.95 -0.92
C ILE A 152 -14.69 15.73 0.47
N SER A 153 -15.99 15.46 0.57
CA SER A 153 -16.67 15.21 1.84
C SER A 153 -16.10 13.98 2.56
N PHE A 154 -16.03 14.04 3.89
CA PHE A 154 -15.61 12.92 4.71
C PHE A 154 -16.44 11.66 4.44
N HIS A 155 -15.80 10.51 4.53
CA HIS A 155 -16.36 9.18 4.27
C HIS A 155 -16.69 8.89 2.80
N THR A 156 -16.39 9.82 1.88
CA THR A 156 -16.47 9.55 0.45
C THR A 156 -15.39 8.56 0.04
N THR A 157 -15.76 7.57 -0.76
CA THR A 157 -14.81 6.60 -1.31
C THR A 157 -13.89 7.27 -2.32
N LEU A 158 -12.58 7.07 -2.16
CA LEU A 158 -11.54 7.65 -3.02
C LEU A 158 -11.00 6.63 -4.03
N LEU A 159 -10.72 5.41 -3.60
CA LEU A 159 -10.20 4.33 -4.43
C LEU A 159 -10.88 3.01 -4.11
N VAL A 160 -11.31 2.30 -5.15
CA VAL A 160 -11.86 0.94 -5.06
C VAL A 160 -11.12 0.07 -6.08
N PRO A 161 -10.05 -0.64 -5.68
CA PRO A 161 -9.21 -1.41 -6.60
C PRO A 161 -9.98 -2.42 -7.45
N SER A 162 -11.04 -3.04 -6.90
CA SER A 162 -11.87 -4.00 -7.62
C SER A 162 -12.66 -3.41 -8.79
N ARG A 163 -12.77 -2.08 -8.86
CA ARG A 163 -13.48 -1.34 -9.92
C ARG A 163 -12.55 -0.69 -10.93
N ILE A 164 -11.24 -0.81 -10.72
CA ILE A 164 -10.22 -0.21 -11.59
C ILE A 164 -9.64 -1.30 -12.47
N GLU A 165 -9.76 -1.11 -13.78
CA GLU A 165 -9.14 -1.98 -14.78
C GLU A 165 -7.68 -1.59 -14.97
N VAL A 166 -6.81 -2.60 -15.02
CA VAL A 166 -5.37 -2.43 -15.19
C VAL A 166 -4.83 -3.36 -16.28
N SER A 167 -3.70 -2.99 -16.85
CA SER A 167 -3.01 -3.82 -17.85
C SER A 167 -2.14 -4.91 -17.22
N SER A 168 -1.68 -4.73 -15.99
CA SER A 168 -0.82 -5.67 -15.27
C SER A 168 -1.08 -5.68 -13.78
N GLU A 169 -0.86 -6.83 -13.15
CA GLU A 169 -0.99 -7.00 -11.69
C GLU A 169 0.28 -7.62 -11.11
N PHE A 170 0.58 -7.29 -9.87
CA PHE A 170 1.58 -8.00 -9.09
C PHE A 170 1.13 -9.44 -8.90
N THR A 171 1.94 -10.38 -9.32
CA THR A 171 1.59 -11.81 -9.29
C THR A 171 2.63 -12.62 -8.55
N VAL A 172 2.15 -13.58 -7.76
CA VAL A 172 2.99 -14.56 -7.09
C VAL A 172 2.43 -15.94 -7.38
N PRO A 173 3.24 -16.90 -7.85
CA PRO A 173 2.79 -18.27 -8.06
C PRO A 173 2.24 -18.90 -6.77
N SER A 174 1.20 -19.71 -6.88
CA SER A 174 0.50 -20.31 -5.73
C SER A 174 1.43 -21.01 -4.72
N PRO A 175 2.47 -21.77 -5.11
CA PRO A 175 3.41 -22.36 -4.13
C PRO A 175 4.15 -21.30 -3.30
N ARG A 176 4.55 -20.17 -3.92
CA ARG A 176 5.20 -19.07 -3.22
C ARG A 176 4.25 -18.28 -2.35
N LEU A 177 2.99 -18.10 -2.79
CA LEU A 177 1.95 -17.50 -1.95
C LEU A 177 1.73 -18.27 -0.66
N ALA A 178 1.66 -19.61 -0.73
CA ALA A 178 1.53 -20.47 0.44
C ALA A 178 2.73 -20.29 1.39
N ARG A 179 3.95 -20.22 0.87
CA ARG A 179 5.16 -19.98 1.67
C ARG A 179 5.15 -18.59 2.32
N LEU A 180 4.75 -17.55 1.59
CA LEU A 180 4.61 -16.19 2.14
C LEU A 180 3.59 -16.18 3.28
N SER A 181 2.44 -16.79 3.09
CA SER A 181 1.40 -16.87 4.11
C SER A 181 1.92 -17.56 5.38
N THR A 182 2.59 -18.71 5.23
CA THR A 182 3.20 -19.45 6.36
C THR A 182 4.28 -18.62 7.04
N ALA A 183 5.15 -17.96 6.30
CA ALA A 183 6.22 -17.11 6.85
C ALA A 183 5.66 -15.91 7.63
N MET A 184 4.48 -15.41 7.24
CA MET A 184 3.76 -14.37 7.98
C MET A 184 2.98 -14.89 9.20
N GLY A 185 2.93 -16.21 9.39
CA GLY A 185 2.26 -16.83 10.54
C GLY A 185 0.78 -17.19 10.33
N TYR A 186 0.36 -17.39 9.07
CA TYR A 186 -1.02 -17.77 8.70
C TYR A 186 -1.11 -19.16 8.13
#